data_2b7b01665182e82d5a43f3883b80aa1d
#
_entry.id   2b7b01665182e82d5a43f3883b80aa1d
#
_cell.length_a   1.000
_cell.length_b   1.000
_cell.length_c   1.000
_cell.angle_alpha   90.00
_cell.angle_beta   90.00
_cell.angle_gamma   90.00
#
_symmetry.space_group_name_H-M   'P 1'
#
loop_
_entity.id
_entity.type
_entity.pdbx_description
1 polymer ?
#
loop_
_entity_poly.entity_id
_entity_poly.type
_entity_poly.pdbx_seq_one_letter_code
_entity_poly.pdbx_strand_id
1 'polypeptide(L)'
;MVYHVLDRFYLSITLLVALGFQLIGFAIAFSLKTDIVQDGWSALTFAFLALLTFGLGDTHYARQIVVLVFVLLWAIRLGGFQVFRIAKMGGDARFDDMRDKIASLAAFWLIQWLWCWIVSLPVIVLNSPAVSNPADGGGNVPFGTSKDIVGIILWVFGFYAEASADFLKYYWKMGGHKHPKGAIIDIGIWSWSRRPNYLGEILMWLGIYLLAISPATDRPTPLVPSSRSALLGTVVSPLFTFIILMFLSGIPTAEKPNQQRAFLASHGPDADENDPLQPYHDQRESDPWLRYKAFRERTSLLLPIPPAIYRHIPQVVKRTVLLDWGLYRFDEVKDGPKAIQEARDKKQRNQS
;
A
#
# COMPACT_ATOMS: atom_id res chain seq x y z
N MET A 1 -5.70 -36.35 4.67
CA MET A 1 -7.06 -36.25 5.27
C MET A 1 -7.53 -34.83 5.02
N VAL A 2 -8.58 -34.65 4.22
CA VAL A 2 -9.08 -33.31 3.88
C VAL A 2 -9.76 -32.69 5.10
N TYR A 3 -9.28 -31.56 5.56
CA TYR A 3 -9.90 -30.85 6.67
C TYR A 3 -10.88 -29.78 6.13
N HIS A 4 -12.18 -30.07 6.18
CA HIS A 4 -13.23 -29.08 5.95
C HIS A 4 -13.48 -28.31 7.24
N VAL A 5 -12.64 -27.30 7.50
CA VAL A 5 -12.76 -26.50 8.73
C VAL A 5 -13.75 -25.36 8.50
N LEU A 6 -14.95 -25.51 9.06
CA LEU A 6 -16.11 -24.62 9.00
C LEU A 6 -16.74 -24.50 7.60
N ASP A 7 -15.96 -24.32 6.54
CA ASP A 7 -16.43 -24.28 5.15
C ASP A 7 -15.38 -24.82 4.17
N ARG A 8 -15.82 -25.19 2.96
CA ARG A 8 -14.99 -25.81 1.93
C ARG A 8 -13.99 -24.89 1.26
N PHE A 9 -14.10 -23.56 1.46
CA PHE A 9 -13.24 -22.53 0.89
C PHE A 9 -12.30 -21.88 1.92
N TYR A 10 -12.32 -22.32 3.18
CA TYR A 10 -11.57 -21.73 4.29
C TYR A 10 -11.90 -20.26 4.61
N LEU A 11 -13.04 -19.74 4.09
CA LEU A 11 -13.43 -18.34 4.28
C LEU A 11 -13.74 -18.04 5.76
N SER A 12 -14.55 -18.90 6.39
CA SER A 12 -15.01 -18.67 7.76
C SER A 12 -13.88 -18.81 8.77
N ILE A 13 -13.07 -19.88 8.64
CA ILE A 13 -11.95 -20.07 9.57
C ILE A 13 -10.92 -18.94 9.46
N THR A 14 -10.59 -18.53 8.24
CA THR A 14 -9.61 -17.44 8.04
C THR A 14 -10.15 -16.09 8.47
N LEU A 15 -11.45 -15.83 8.31
CA LEU A 15 -12.11 -14.63 8.82
C LEU A 15 -11.99 -14.53 10.34
N LEU A 16 -12.29 -15.64 11.06
CA LEU A 16 -12.21 -15.70 12.52
C LEU A 16 -10.77 -15.62 13.02
N VAL A 17 -9.85 -16.32 12.37
CA VAL A 17 -8.43 -16.28 12.72
C VAL A 17 -7.87 -14.87 12.50
N ALA A 18 -8.16 -14.22 11.38
CA ALA A 18 -7.77 -12.85 11.14
C ALA A 18 -8.33 -11.90 12.20
N LEU A 19 -9.61 -12.07 12.59
CA LEU A 19 -10.23 -11.29 13.66
C LEU A 19 -9.48 -11.47 14.98
N GLY A 20 -9.23 -12.72 15.38
CA GLY A 20 -8.50 -13.04 16.61
C GLY A 20 -7.10 -12.41 16.63
N PHE A 21 -6.36 -12.52 15.52
CA PHE A 21 -5.07 -11.87 15.35
C PHE A 21 -5.14 -10.34 15.52
N GLN A 22 -6.08 -9.69 14.84
CA GLN A 22 -6.23 -8.23 14.94
C GLN A 22 -6.72 -7.80 16.34
N LEU A 23 -7.55 -8.56 17.03
CA LEU A 23 -7.95 -8.26 18.40
C LEU A 23 -6.77 -8.35 19.38
N ILE A 24 -5.88 -9.32 19.21
CA ILE A 24 -4.64 -9.41 20.01
C ILE A 24 -3.76 -8.18 19.74
N GLY A 25 -3.54 -7.83 18.47
CA GLY A 25 -2.78 -6.66 18.09
C GLY A 25 -3.37 -5.36 18.65
N PHE A 26 -4.69 -5.20 18.58
CA PHE A 26 -5.42 -4.09 19.18
C PHE A 26 -5.19 -4.00 20.70
N ALA A 27 -5.32 -5.13 21.41
CA ALA A 27 -5.12 -5.19 22.85
C ALA A 27 -3.69 -4.78 23.23
N ILE A 28 -2.68 -5.25 22.50
CA ILE A 28 -1.28 -4.87 22.71
C ILE A 28 -1.08 -3.37 22.43
N ALA A 29 -1.55 -2.87 21.28
CA ALA A 29 -1.40 -1.48 20.88
C ALA A 29 -2.07 -0.52 21.90
N PHE A 30 -3.27 -0.87 22.34
CA PHE A 30 -4.03 -0.07 23.32
C PHE A 30 -3.36 -0.09 24.70
N SER A 31 -2.92 -1.27 25.17
CA SER A 31 -2.31 -1.43 26.51
C SER A 31 -0.95 -0.75 26.60
N LEU A 32 -0.14 -0.86 25.56
CA LEU A 32 1.22 -0.27 25.51
C LEU A 32 1.24 1.16 24.94
N LYS A 33 0.09 1.70 24.53
CA LYS A 33 -0.03 3.00 23.85
C LYS A 33 0.98 3.17 22.70
N THR A 34 1.15 2.11 21.89
CA THR A 34 2.17 2.06 20.85
C THR A 34 1.54 1.77 19.48
N ASP A 35 2.06 2.42 18.47
CA ASP A 35 1.78 2.20 17.05
C ASP A 35 2.82 1.29 16.34
N ILE A 36 3.90 0.95 17.08
CA ILE A 36 5.02 0.17 16.54
C ILE A 36 4.57 -1.19 16.00
N VAL A 37 3.57 -1.78 16.65
CA VAL A 37 3.12 -3.16 16.38
C VAL A 37 2.27 -3.26 15.12
N GLN A 38 1.61 -2.17 14.70
CA GLN A 38 0.49 -2.21 13.76
C GLN A 38 0.83 -2.75 12.37
N ASP A 39 1.77 -2.10 11.67
CA ASP A 39 2.10 -2.49 10.28
C ASP A 39 2.79 -3.86 10.27
N GLY A 40 3.69 -4.12 11.25
CA GLY A 40 4.31 -5.43 11.43
C GLY A 40 3.31 -6.52 11.77
N TRP A 41 2.30 -6.22 12.58
CA TRP A 41 1.24 -7.17 12.97
C TRP A 41 0.36 -7.55 11.77
N SER A 42 0.02 -6.57 10.93
CA SER A 42 -0.71 -6.84 9.70
C SER A 42 0.09 -7.74 8.75
N ALA A 43 1.37 -7.48 8.55
CA ALA A 43 2.25 -8.34 7.75
C ALA A 43 2.31 -9.78 8.30
N LEU A 44 2.38 -9.95 9.63
CA LEU A 44 2.30 -11.26 10.29
C LEU A 44 0.95 -11.93 10.05
N THR A 45 -0.16 -11.18 10.03
CA THR A 45 -1.49 -11.74 9.75
C THR A 45 -1.54 -12.33 8.35
N PHE A 46 -1.05 -11.62 7.32
CA PHE A 46 -0.98 -12.14 5.95
C PHE A 46 -0.12 -13.42 5.87
N ALA A 47 1.06 -13.41 6.46
CA ALA A 47 1.95 -14.56 6.48
C ALA A 47 1.28 -15.74 7.18
N PHE A 48 0.62 -15.51 8.32
CA PHE A 48 -0.04 -16.55 9.08
C PHE A 48 -1.23 -17.15 8.30
N LEU A 49 -2.09 -16.35 7.68
CA LEU A 49 -3.21 -16.84 6.86
C LEU A 49 -2.73 -17.68 5.68
N ALA A 50 -1.64 -17.26 5.02
CA ALA A 50 -1.05 -18.00 3.91
C ALA A 50 -0.48 -19.35 4.38
N LEU A 51 0.27 -19.37 5.48
CA LEU A 51 0.82 -20.59 6.08
C LEU A 51 -0.28 -21.53 6.60
N LEU A 52 -1.28 -20.98 7.29
CA LEU A 52 -2.41 -21.73 7.81
C LEU A 52 -3.16 -22.47 6.70
N THR A 53 -3.54 -21.73 5.64
CA THR A 53 -4.32 -22.33 4.55
C THR A 53 -3.50 -23.30 3.71
N PHE A 54 -2.20 -23.03 3.54
CA PHE A 54 -1.27 -23.96 2.90
C PHE A 54 -1.09 -25.25 3.74
N GLY A 55 -0.98 -25.13 5.07
CA GLY A 55 -0.82 -26.27 5.97
C GLY A 55 -2.11 -27.08 6.16
N LEU A 56 -3.28 -26.43 6.09
CA LEU A 56 -4.58 -27.15 6.14
C LEU A 56 -4.91 -27.86 4.83
N GLY A 57 -4.32 -27.43 3.71
CA GLY A 57 -4.52 -28.04 2.40
C GLY A 57 -3.80 -29.38 2.26
N ASP A 58 -4.43 -30.37 1.61
CA ASP A 58 -3.82 -31.67 1.31
C ASP A 58 -2.91 -31.64 0.07
N THR A 59 -2.91 -30.53 -0.66
CA THR A 59 -2.19 -30.39 -1.93
C THR A 59 -1.16 -29.28 -1.85
N HIS A 60 0.02 -29.55 -2.42
CA HIS A 60 1.14 -28.58 -2.46
C HIS A 60 1.64 -28.42 -3.88
N TYR A 61 0.76 -27.93 -4.76
CA TYR A 61 1.12 -27.66 -6.16
C TYR A 61 2.13 -26.50 -6.25
N ALA A 62 2.96 -26.50 -7.29
CA ALA A 62 3.97 -25.45 -7.52
C ALA A 62 3.38 -24.03 -7.44
N ARG A 63 2.16 -23.83 -7.94
CA ARG A 63 1.46 -22.53 -7.87
C ARG A 63 1.18 -22.09 -6.46
N GLN A 64 0.71 -22.98 -5.59
CA GLN A 64 0.46 -22.71 -4.18
C GLN A 64 1.76 -22.36 -3.45
N ILE A 65 2.86 -23.08 -3.76
CA ILE A 65 4.19 -22.80 -3.20
C ILE A 65 4.68 -21.42 -3.64
N VAL A 66 4.58 -21.09 -4.94
CA VAL A 66 5.02 -19.78 -5.46
C VAL A 66 4.23 -18.65 -4.81
N VAL A 67 2.91 -18.78 -4.72
CA VAL A 67 2.06 -17.77 -4.07
C VAL A 67 2.40 -17.62 -2.59
N LEU A 68 2.60 -18.73 -1.86
CA LEU A 68 3.05 -18.69 -0.46
C LEU A 68 4.38 -17.95 -0.32
N VAL A 69 5.37 -18.30 -1.13
CA VAL A 69 6.71 -17.66 -1.10
C VAL A 69 6.58 -16.15 -1.36
N PHE A 70 5.76 -15.77 -2.32
CA PHE A 70 5.51 -14.36 -2.64
C PHE A 70 4.91 -13.59 -1.46
N VAL A 71 3.88 -14.14 -0.83
CA VAL A 71 3.27 -13.50 0.35
C VAL A 71 4.26 -13.41 1.50
N LEU A 72 5.06 -14.46 1.75
CA LEU A 72 6.06 -14.44 2.83
C LEU A 72 7.17 -13.42 2.56
N LEU A 73 7.68 -13.34 1.32
CA LEU A 73 8.70 -12.35 0.94
C LEU A 73 8.16 -10.91 1.12
N TRP A 74 6.93 -10.66 0.68
CA TRP A 74 6.28 -9.37 0.85
C TRP A 74 6.09 -9.04 2.34
N ALA A 75 5.58 -9.98 3.13
CA ALA A 75 5.34 -9.77 4.56
C ALA A 75 6.65 -9.53 5.35
N ILE A 76 7.72 -10.30 5.05
CA ILE A 76 9.04 -10.11 5.68
C ILE A 76 9.60 -8.73 5.31
N ARG A 77 9.51 -8.33 4.05
CA ARG A 77 9.99 -7.02 3.61
C ARG A 77 9.18 -5.91 4.27
N LEU A 78 7.84 -5.96 4.22
CA LEU A 78 6.99 -4.92 4.80
C LEU A 78 7.19 -4.83 6.31
N GLY A 79 7.00 -5.93 7.03
CA GLY A 79 7.13 -5.97 8.49
C GLY A 79 8.55 -5.61 8.94
N GLY A 80 9.58 -6.17 8.29
CA GLY A 80 10.98 -5.88 8.60
C GLY A 80 11.35 -4.41 8.36
N PHE A 81 10.92 -3.83 7.24
CA PHE A 81 11.17 -2.42 6.95
C PHE A 81 10.45 -1.50 7.94
N GLN A 82 9.20 -1.81 8.32
CA GLN A 82 8.45 -1.01 9.27
C GLN A 82 9.07 -1.04 10.67
N VAL A 83 9.42 -2.22 11.18
CA VAL A 83 10.12 -2.35 12.47
C VAL A 83 11.45 -1.59 12.44
N PHE A 84 12.24 -1.75 11.38
CA PHE A 84 13.50 -1.02 11.21
C PHE A 84 13.28 0.50 11.18
N ARG A 85 12.30 0.98 10.42
CA ARG A 85 11.96 2.41 10.31
C ARG A 85 11.61 3.00 11.68
N ILE A 86 10.73 2.33 12.43
CA ILE A 86 10.28 2.82 13.73
C ILE A 86 11.44 2.83 14.74
N ALA A 87 12.26 1.79 14.77
CA ALA A 87 13.43 1.72 15.63
C ALA A 87 14.42 2.88 15.38
N LYS A 88 14.49 3.41 14.15
CA LYS A 88 15.41 4.51 13.78
C LYS A 88 14.78 5.90 13.85
N MET A 89 13.48 6.02 13.56
CA MET A 89 12.80 7.31 13.39
C MET A 89 11.83 7.66 14.51
N GLY A 90 11.54 6.74 15.43
CA GLY A 90 10.50 6.89 16.45
C GLY A 90 9.09 6.59 15.94
N GLY A 91 8.07 6.90 16.76
CA GLY A 91 6.66 6.60 16.48
C GLY A 91 6.07 7.29 15.24
N ASP A 92 4.89 6.88 14.85
CA ASP A 92 4.16 7.44 13.70
C ASP A 92 3.13 8.48 14.19
N ALA A 93 3.34 9.74 13.80
CA ALA A 93 2.48 10.88 14.18
C ALA A 93 1.00 10.73 13.73
N ARG A 94 0.68 9.81 12.82
CA ARG A 94 -0.71 9.53 12.42
C ARG A 94 -1.57 9.00 13.57
N PHE A 95 -0.93 8.42 14.58
CA PHE A 95 -1.61 7.79 15.72
C PHE A 95 -1.69 8.65 16.97
N ASP A 96 -1.00 9.79 17.00
CA ASP A 96 -0.96 10.66 18.18
C ASP A 96 -2.35 11.06 18.69
N ASP A 97 -3.28 11.38 17.76
CA ASP A 97 -4.65 11.76 18.10
C ASP A 97 -5.58 10.54 18.37
N MET A 98 -5.16 9.32 18.04
CA MET A 98 -5.99 8.11 18.14
C MET A 98 -5.61 7.22 19.34
N ARG A 99 -4.38 7.32 19.85
CA ARG A 99 -3.88 6.45 20.92
C ARG A 99 -4.74 6.44 22.17
N ASP A 100 -5.32 7.60 22.52
CA ASP A 100 -6.15 7.76 23.72
C ASP A 100 -7.64 7.59 23.44
N LYS A 101 -8.07 7.38 22.18
CA LYS A 101 -9.47 7.25 21.77
C LYS A 101 -9.79 5.83 21.37
N ILE A 102 -10.27 5.02 22.31
CA ILE A 102 -10.55 3.59 22.09
C ILE A 102 -11.45 3.34 20.85
N ALA A 103 -12.46 4.16 20.62
CA ALA A 103 -13.39 3.99 19.49
C ALA A 103 -12.69 4.21 18.14
N SER A 104 -11.84 5.24 18.02
CA SER A 104 -11.08 5.53 16.80
C SER A 104 -10.03 4.43 16.53
N LEU A 105 -9.35 3.98 17.57
CA LEU A 105 -8.38 2.90 17.47
C LEU A 105 -9.07 1.57 17.10
N ALA A 106 -10.19 1.24 17.73
CA ALA A 106 -10.97 0.04 17.40
C ALA A 106 -11.49 0.05 15.96
N ALA A 107 -12.03 1.18 15.49
CA ALA A 107 -12.47 1.34 14.11
C ALA A 107 -11.32 1.11 13.11
N PHE A 108 -10.14 1.64 13.42
CA PHE A 108 -8.94 1.42 12.63
C PHE A 108 -8.56 -0.07 12.54
N TRP A 109 -8.53 -0.80 13.68
CA TRP A 109 -8.22 -2.23 13.71
C TRP A 109 -9.28 -3.10 13.04
N LEU A 110 -10.55 -2.70 13.05
CA LEU A 110 -11.61 -3.37 12.26
C LEU A 110 -11.38 -3.23 10.75
N ILE A 111 -10.96 -2.05 10.29
CA ILE A 111 -10.60 -1.84 8.89
C ILE A 111 -9.38 -2.69 8.53
N GLN A 112 -8.38 -2.77 9.39
CA GLN A 112 -7.20 -3.61 9.21
C GLN A 112 -7.55 -5.12 9.12
N TRP A 113 -8.47 -5.58 9.97
CA TRP A 113 -8.99 -6.94 9.89
C TRP A 113 -9.59 -7.26 8.52
N LEU A 114 -10.51 -6.41 8.05
CA LEU A 114 -11.14 -6.58 6.73
C LEU A 114 -10.11 -6.51 5.61
N TRP A 115 -9.16 -5.58 5.69
CA TRP A 115 -8.09 -5.45 4.72
C TRP A 115 -7.23 -6.73 4.65
N CYS A 116 -6.75 -7.22 5.77
CA CYS A 116 -5.94 -8.43 5.80
C CYS A 116 -6.69 -9.64 5.22
N TRP A 117 -7.96 -9.81 5.57
CA TRP A 117 -8.76 -10.94 5.10
C TRP A 117 -9.12 -10.83 3.63
N ILE A 118 -9.67 -9.69 3.17
CA ILE A 118 -10.09 -9.50 1.78
C ILE A 118 -8.91 -9.62 0.82
N VAL A 119 -7.79 -9.01 1.16
CA VAL A 119 -6.61 -9.04 0.28
C VAL A 119 -5.98 -10.44 0.22
N SER A 120 -6.10 -11.25 1.28
CA SER A 120 -5.64 -12.65 1.30
C SER A 120 -6.55 -13.63 0.56
N LEU A 121 -7.75 -13.25 0.13
CA LEU A 121 -8.72 -14.18 -0.49
C LEU A 121 -8.17 -15.01 -1.65
N PRO A 122 -7.37 -14.50 -2.60
CA PRO A 122 -6.81 -15.31 -3.67
C PRO A 122 -5.98 -16.48 -3.15
N VAL A 123 -5.20 -16.24 -2.10
CA VAL A 123 -4.35 -17.26 -1.45
C VAL A 123 -5.19 -18.28 -0.71
N ILE A 124 -6.15 -17.80 0.09
CA ILE A 124 -7.06 -18.62 0.89
C ILE A 124 -7.84 -19.59 0.00
N VAL A 125 -8.50 -19.06 -1.03
CA VAL A 125 -9.35 -19.84 -1.92
C VAL A 125 -8.53 -20.79 -2.79
N LEU A 126 -7.35 -20.37 -3.29
CA LEU A 126 -6.44 -21.25 -4.03
C LEU A 126 -6.01 -22.48 -3.22
N ASN A 127 -5.76 -22.32 -1.92
CA ASN A 127 -5.33 -23.39 -1.02
C ASN A 127 -6.48 -24.26 -0.50
N SER A 128 -7.72 -23.82 -0.71
CA SER A 128 -8.90 -24.51 -0.18
C SER A 128 -9.15 -25.87 -0.83
N PRO A 129 -9.74 -26.86 -0.12
CA PRO A 129 -10.02 -28.19 -0.65
C PRO A 129 -10.92 -28.13 -1.89
N ALA A 130 -11.94 -27.29 -1.88
CA ALA A 130 -12.88 -27.17 -2.99
C ALA A 130 -12.21 -26.73 -4.30
N VAL A 131 -11.04 -26.10 -4.24
CA VAL A 131 -10.29 -25.64 -5.42
C VAL A 131 -9.12 -26.57 -5.73
N SER A 132 -8.37 -26.99 -4.74
CA SER A 132 -7.10 -27.69 -4.93
C SER A 132 -7.22 -29.21 -4.91
N ASN A 133 -8.22 -29.78 -4.20
CA ASN A 133 -8.33 -31.23 -4.04
C ASN A 133 -9.24 -31.85 -5.10
N PRO A 134 -8.72 -32.81 -5.91
CA PRO A 134 -9.53 -33.55 -6.90
C PRO A 134 -10.74 -34.32 -6.30
N ALA A 135 -10.62 -34.83 -5.07
CA ALA A 135 -11.71 -35.53 -4.40
C ALA A 135 -12.92 -34.62 -4.09
N ASP A 136 -12.71 -33.30 -3.97
CA ASP A 136 -13.74 -32.30 -3.73
C ASP A 136 -14.19 -31.58 -5.01
N GLY A 137 -13.83 -32.12 -6.19
CA GLY A 137 -14.12 -31.51 -7.50
C GLY A 137 -13.18 -30.36 -7.88
N GLY A 138 -12.14 -30.16 -7.11
CA GLY A 138 -11.05 -29.23 -7.37
C GLY A 138 -10.01 -29.79 -8.34
N GLY A 139 -8.85 -29.20 -8.35
CA GLY A 139 -7.67 -29.65 -9.10
C GLY A 139 -6.86 -28.49 -9.63
N ASN A 140 -5.70 -28.83 -10.17
CA ASN A 140 -4.76 -27.85 -10.68
C ASN A 140 -4.48 -28.06 -12.17
N VAL A 141 -3.97 -27.03 -12.82
CA VAL A 141 -3.38 -27.08 -14.16
C VAL A 141 -1.85 -27.05 -14.01
N PRO A 142 -1.08 -27.66 -14.94
CA PRO A 142 0.37 -27.54 -14.92
C PRO A 142 0.81 -26.07 -14.74
N PHE A 143 1.84 -25.88 -13.93
CA PHE A 143 2.40 -24.55 -13.70
C PHE A 143 3.14 -24.06 -14.97
N GLY A 144 3.06 -22.77 -15.25
CA GLY A 144 3.67 -22.15 -16.43
C GLY A 144 2.64 -21.67 -17.46
N THR A 145 1.37 -21.52 -17.07
CA THR A 145 0.36 -20.87 -17.92
C THR A 145 0.71 -19.41 -18.20
N SER A 146 0.07 -18.80 -19.19
CA SER A 146 0.24 -17.36 -19.47
C SER A 146 -0.07 -16.49 -18.25
N LYS A 147 -1.06 -16.86 -17.44
CA LYS A 147 -1.42 -16.15 -16.21
C LYS A 147 -0.36 -16.32 -15.11
N ASP A 148 0.26 -17.50 -15.02
CA ASP A 148 1.38 -17.69 -14.09
C ASP A 148 2.55 -16.79 -14.46
N ILE A 149 2.91 -16.73 -15.74
CA ILE A 149 4.03 -15.92 -16.23
C ILE A 149 3.77 -14.43 -15.99
N VAL A 150 2.59 -13.95 -16.43
CA VAL A 150 2.20 -12.54 -16.24
C VAL A 150 2.11 -12.19 -14.75
N GLY A 151 1.51 -13.09 -13.95
CA GLY A 151 1.39 -12.91 -12.50
C GLY A 151 2.74 -12.77 -11.80
N ILE A 152 3.71 -13.62 -12.17
CA ILE A 152 5.09 -13.54 -11.65
C ILE A 152 5.75 -12.21 -12.07
N ILE A 153 5.65 -11.83 -13.34
CA ILE A 153 6.23 -10.59 -13.84
C ILE A 153 5.68 -9.37 -13.08
N LEU A 154 4.36 -9.30 -12.93
CA LEU A 154 3.71 -8.21 -12.20
C LEU A 154 4.13 -8.18 -10.74
N TRP A 155 4.20 -9.34 -10.09
CA TRP A 155 4.61 -9.43 -8.69
C TRP A 155 6.06 -8.99 -8.50
N VAL A 156 6.99 -9.50 -9.31
CA VAL A 156 8.42 -9.16 -9.22
C VAL A 156 8.67 -7.68 -9.49
N PHE A 157 8.01 -7.13 -10.54
CA PHE A 157 8.11 -5.70 -10.84
C PHE A 157 7.52 -4.85 -9.71
N GLY A 158 6.35 -5.23 -9.19
CA GLY A 158 5.70 -4.55 -8.06
C GLY A 158 6.56 -4.58 -6.80
N PHE A 159 7.11 -5.72 -6.46
CA PHE A 159 8.01 -5.89 -5.30
C PHE A 159 9.27 -5.02 -5.41
N TYR A 160 9.89 -4.99 -6.59
CA TYR A 160 11.05 -4.14 -6.85
C TYR A 160 10.70 -2.65 -6.75
N ALA A 161 9.57 -2.24 -7.35
CA ALA A 161 9.13 -0.85 -7.31
C ALA A 161 8.86 -0.38 -5.88
N GLU A 162 8.19 -1.18 -5.07
CA GLU A 162 7.88 -0.84 -3.68
C GLU A 162 9.15 -0.87 -2.80
N ALA A 163 9.96 -1.91 -2.90
CA ALA A 163 11.19 -2.03 -2.10
C ALA A 163 12.19 -0.90 -2.40
N SER A 164 12.39 -0.58 -3.69
CA SER A 164 13.27 0.52 -4.10
C SER A 164 12.72 1.89 -3.67
N ALA A 165 11.40 2.09 -3.75
CA ALA A 165 10.77 3.32 -3.31
C ALA A 165 10.95 3.55 -1.81
N ASP A 166 10.71 2.54 -0.99
CA ASP A 166 10.87 2.62 0.46
C ASP A 166 12.32 2.86 0.86
N PHE A 167 13.25 2.14 0.24
CA PHE A 167 14.69 2.30 0.47
C PHE A 167 15.18 3.71 0.11
N LEU A 168 14.84 4.20 -1.09
CA LEU A 168 15.22 5.54 -1.55
C LEU A 168 14.63 6.62 -0.65
N LYS A 169 13.38 6.47 -0.21
CA LYS A 169 12.73 7.41 0.70
C LYS A 169 13.39 7.42 2.09
N TYR A 170 13.77 6.25 2.60
CA TYR A 170 14.52 6.16 3.84
C TYR A 170 15.90 6.80 3.70
N TYR A 171 16.65 6.45 2.67
CA TYR A 171 17.98 7.03 2.40
C TYR A 171 17.91 8.54 2.26
N TRP A 172 16.93 9.06 1.50
CA TRP A 172 16.72 10.50 1.33
C TRP A 172 16.46 11.20 2.67
N LYS A 173 15.68 10.60 3.56
CA LYS A 173 15.38 11.18 4.88
C LYS A 173 16.54 11.12 5.88
N MET A 174 17.30 10.03 5.86
CA MET A 174 18.29 9.70 6.89
C MET A 174 19.75 9.82 6.42
N GLY A 175 19.98 10.09 5.13
CA GLY A 175 21.30 10.08 4.49
C GLY A 175 22.24 11.24 4.87
N GLY A 176 21.97 11.95 5.95
CA GLY A 176 22.85 13.00 6.48
C GLY A 176 22.80 14.34 5.74
N HIS A 177 22.10 14.41 4.63
CA HIS A 177 21.87 15.69 3.93
C HIS A 177 20.69 16.44 4.58
N LYS A 178 20.93 17.67 4.98
CA LYS A 178 19.86 18.56 5.42
C LYS A 178 19.06 18.99 4.20
N HIS A 179 17.80 18.60 4.14
CA HIS A 179 16.89 19.06 3.08
C HIS A 179 16.21 20.35 3.52
N PRO A 180 16.03 21.33 2.61
CA PRO A 180 15.29 22.55 2.93
C PRO A 180 13.84 22.24 3.28
N LYS A 181 13.18 23.14 4.02
CA LYS A 181 11.75 22.99 4.36
C LYS A 181 10.92 22.79 3.08
N GLY A 182 9.98 21.87 3.10
CA GLY A 182 9.13 21.57 1.93
C GLY A 182 9.82 20.80 0.80
N ALA A 183 11.05 20.31 0.99
CA ALA A 183 11.74 19.51 0.00
C ALA A 183 10.98 18.22 -0.36
N ILE A 184 11.09 17.83 -1.62
CA ILE A 184 10.39 16.69 -2.20
C ILE A 184 11.44 15.66 -2.63
N ILE A 185 11.11 14.38 -2.43
CA ILE A 185 11.91 13.31 -3.00
C ILE A 185 11.59 13.19 -4.52
N ASP A 186 12.61 13.35 -5.36
CA ASP A 186 12.50 13.23 -6.82
C ASP A 186 13.69 12.47 -7.45
N ILE A 187 14.25 11.53 -6.69
CA ILE A 187 15.37 10.68 -7.09
C ILE A 187 14.92 9.26 -7.48
N GLY A 188 15.61 8.65 -8.43
CA GLY A 188 15.33 7.30 -8.88
C GLY A 188 13.88 7.14 -9.34
N ILE A 189 13.18 6.11 -8.85
CA ILE A 189 11.79 5.82 -9.23
C ILE A 189 10.81 6.94 -8.81
N TRP A 190 11.15 7.75 -7.79
CA TRP A 190 10.34 8.90 -7.35
C TRP A 190 10.35 10.06 -8.35
N SER A 191 11.32 10.12 -9.24
CA SER A 191 11.31 11.09 -10.35
C SER A 191 10.33 10.70 -11.46
N TRP A 192 9.95 9.43 -11.57
CA TRP A 192 9.06 8.90 -12.61
C TRP A 192 7.61 8.73 -12.12
N SER A 193 7.45 8.48 -10.83
CA SER A 193 6.15 8.33 -10.17
C SER A 193 6.18 9.00 -8.79
N ARG A 194 5.10 9.70 -8.45
CA ARG A 194 4.94 10.30 -7.11
C ARG A 194 4.55 9.28 -6.05
N ARG A 195 4.03 8.10 -6.46
CA ARG A 195 3.59 7.00 -5.59
C ARG A 195 3.99 5.63 -6.13
N PRO A 196 5.29 5.39 -6.36
CA PRO A 196 5.74 4.13 -6.94
C PRO A 196 5.51 2.93 -6.02
N ASN A 197 5.51 3.13 -4.71
CA ASN A 197 5.19 2.10 -3.72
C ASN A 197 3.73 1.64 -3.81
N TYR A 198 2.78 2.54 -4.05
CA TYR A 198 1.37 2.14 -4.22
C TYR A 198 1.12 1.38 -5.52
N LEU A 199 1.82 1.75 -6.59
CA LEU A 199 1.80 0.95 -7.80
C LEU A 199 2.34 -0.46 -7.54
N GLY A 200 3.44 -0.55 -6.80
CA GLY A 200 4.04 -1.83 -6.43
C GLY A 200 3.06 -2.75 -5.71
N GLU A 201 2.38 -2.23 -4.70
CA GLU A 201 1.35 -2.95 -3.93
C GLU A 201 0.20 -3.46 -4.82
N ILE A 202 -0.35 -2.58 -5.68
CA ILE A 202 -1.43 -2.94 -6.62
C ILE A 202 -0.98 -4.05 -7.58
N LEU A 203 0.22 -3.95 -8.14
CA LEU A 203 0.74 -4.94 -9.09
C LEU A 203 1.03 -6.28 -8.44
N MET A 204 1.54 -6.30 -7.21
CA MET A 204 1.79 -7.55 -6.48
C MET A 204 0.50 -8.32 -6.21
N TRP A 205 -0.54 -7.67 -5.70
CA TRP A 205 -1.81 -8.34 -5.43
C TRP A 205 -2.59 -8.71 -6.70
N LEU A 206 -2.46 -7.92 -7.77
CA LEU A 206 -2.95 -8.33 -9.09
C LEU A 206 -2.19 -9.55 -9.62
N GLY A 207 -0.87 -9.61 -9.42
CA GLY A 207 -0.04 -10.76 -9.78
C GLY A 207 -0.45 -12.04 -9.04
N ILE A 208 -0.66 -11.95 -7.71
CA ILE A 208 -1.16 -13.06 -6.89
C ILE A 208 -2.54 -13.52 -7.36
N TYR A 209 -3.44 -12.58 -7.68
CA TYR A 209 -4.76 -12.92 -8.23
C TYR A 209 -4.67 -13.69 -9.56
N LEU A 210 -3.82 -13.24 -10.49
CA LEU A 210 -3.64 -13.93 -11.78
C LEU A 210 -3.10 -15.35 -11.60
N LEU A 211 -2.14 -15.54 -10.71
CA LEU A 211 -1.66 -16.87 -10.33
C LEU A 211 -2.81 -17.73 -9.78
N ALA A 212 -3.59 -17.18 -8.85
CA ALA A 212 -4.65 -17.91 -8.17
C ALA A 212 -5.77 -18.38 -9.12
N ILE A 213 -6.15 -17.59 -10.13
CA ILE A 213 -7.25 -17.92 -11.04
C ILE A 213 -6.89 -18.88 -12.18
N SER A 214 -5.61 -19.19 -12.38
CA SER A 214 -5.16 -20.07 -13.46
C SER A 214 -5.89 -21.43 -13.47
N PRO A 215 -6.14 -22.12 -12.33
CA PRO A 215 -6.95 -23.34 -12.31
C PRO A 215 -8.40 -23.17 -12.78
N ALA A 216 -8.97 -21.98 -12.67
CA ALA A 216 -10.34 -21.69 -13.08
C ALA A 216 -10.49 -21.39 -14.56
N THR A 217 -9.39 -21.03 -15.24
CA THR A 217 -9.43 -20.48 -16.61
C THR A 217 -8.63 -21.24 -17.63
N ASP A 218 -7.59 -21.98 -17.22
CA ASP A 218 -6.62 -22.58 -18.15
C ASP A 218 -6.68 -24.13 -18.16
N ARG A 219 -7.68 -24.73 -17.49
CA ARG A 219 -7.87 -26.19 -17.48
C ARG A 219 -8.68 -26.68 -18.68
N PRO A 220 -8.29 -27.85 -19.25
CA PRO A 220 -9.11 -28.54 -20.24
C PRO A 220 -10.49 -28.95 -19.70
N THR A 221 -10.53 -29.44 -18.44
CA THR A 221 -11.76 -29.76 -17.72
C THR A 221 -12.07 -28.68 -16.71
N PRO A 222 -13.18 -27.94 -16.83
CA PRO A 222 -13.52 -26.87 -15.90
C PRO A 222 -13.61 -27.35 -14.45
N LEU A 223 -13.28 -26.47 -13.50
CA LEU A 223 -13.64 -26.68 -12.10
C LEU A 223 -15.16 -26.71 -11.92
N VAL A 224 -15.62 -27.34 -10.83
CA VAL A 224 -17.02 -27.22 -10.40
C VAL A 224 -17.42 -25.75 -10.38
N PRO A 225 -18.63 -25.37 -10.86
CA PRO A 225 -19.05 -23.97 -11.01
C PRO A 225 -18.83 -23.11 -9.76
N SER A 226 -19.11 -23.64 -8.57
CA SER A 226 -18.89 -22.92 -7.31
C SER A 226 -17.41 -22.61 -7.03
N SER A 227 -16.50 -23.56 -7.29
CA SER A 227 -15.06 -23.37 -7.09
C SER A 227 -14.49 -22.40 -8.12
N ARG A 228 -14.95 -22.48 -9.35
CA ARG A 228 -14.60 -21.52 -10.40
C ARG A 228 -15.05 -20.11 -10.04
N SER A 229 -16.31 -19.95 -9.61
CA SER A 229 -16.85 -18.65 -9.22
C SER A 229 -16.15 -18.10 -7.97
N ALA A 230 -15.82 -18.94 -7.00
CA ALA A 230 -15.08 -18.52 -5.80
C ALA A 230 -13.70 -17.97 -6.17
N LEU A 231 -12.92 -18.68 -7.03
CA LEU A 231 -11.62 -18.18 -7.50
C LEU A 231 -11.74 -16.86 -8.26
N LEU A 232 -12.65 -16.78 -9.23
CA LEU A 232 -12.85 -15.54 -10.00
C LEU A 232 -13.32 -14.40 -9.10
N GLY A 233 -14.16 -14.68 -8.10
CA GLY A 233 -14.64 -13.72 -7.11
C GLY A 233 -13.52 -13.12 -6.26
N THR A 234 -12.37 -13.76 -6.15
CA THR A 234 -11.21 -13.19 -5.43
C THR A 234 -10.63 -11.95 -6.13
N VAL A 235 -11.14 -11.54 -7.31
CA VAL A 235 -10.86 -10.23 -7.92
C VAL A 235 -11.13 -9.06 -6.99
N VAL A 236 -11.99 -9.27 -6.00
CA VAL A 236 -12.22 -8.28 -4.94
C VAL A 236 -10.92 -7.88 -4.22
N SER A 237 -9.93 -8.75 -4.13
CA SER A 237 -8.63 -8.47 -3.48
C SER A 237 -7.85 -7.34 -4.18
N PRO A 238 -7.42 -7.46 -5.45
CA PRO A 238 -6.72 -6.37 -6.13
C PRO A 238 -7.60 -5.12 -6.33
N LEU A 239 -8.92 -5.27 -6.50
CA LEU A 239 -9.84 -4.13 -6.59
C LEU A 239 -9.92 -3.37 -5.26
N PHE A 240 -10.03 -4.08 -4.14
CA PHE A 240 -10.05 -3.49 -2.81
C PHE A 240 -8.74 -2.77 -2.50
N THR A 241 -7.60 -3.38 -2.82
CA THR A 241 -6.27 -2.74 -2.70
C THR A 241 -6.21 -1.45 -3.53
N PHE A 242 -6.66 -1.50 -4.78
CA PHE A 242 -6.72 -0.31 -5.63
C PHE A 242 -7.62 0.79 -5.05
N ILE A 243 -8.85 0.43 -4.61
CA ILE A 243 -9.81 1.39 -4.06
C ILE A 243 -9.28 2.05 -2.77
N ILE A 244 -8.72 1.26 -1.85
CA ILE A 244 -8.17 1.81 -0.60
C ILE A 244 -7.02 2.77 -0.89
N LEU A 245 -6.07 2.37 -1.74
CA LEU A 245 -4.90 3.19 -2.04
C LEU A 245 -5.26 4.44 -2.83
N MET A 246 -6.21 4.36 -3.75
CA MET A 246 -6.59 5.50 -4.56
C MET A 246 -7.53 6.46 -3.83
N PHE A 247 -8.48 5.99 -3.01
CA PHE A 247 -9.58 6.83 -2.53
C PHE A 247 -9.63 7.02 -1.01
N LEU A 248 -9.03 6.15 -0.22
CA LEU A 248 -9.20 6.16 1.24
C LEU A 248 -7.91 6.49 1.99
N SER A 249 -6.98 5.57 2.07
CA SER A 249 -5.82 5.68 2.97
C SER A 249 -4.48 5.93 2.28
N GLY A 250 -4.41 5.79 0.96
CA GLY A 250 -3.16 5.93 0.21
C GLY A 250 -2.92 7.35 -0.32
N ILE A 251 -3.30 7.60 -1.57
CA ILE A 251 -3.05 8.86 -2.27
C ILE A 251 -3.68 10.08 -1.58
N PRO A 252 -4.96 10.04 -1.13
CA PRO A 252 -5.57 11.20 -0.48
C PRO A 252 -4.83 11.66 0.76
N THR A 253 -4.42 10.73 1.61
CA THR A 253 -3.70 11.02 2.87
C THR A 253 -2.23 11.40 2.67
N ALA A 254 -1.71 11.24 1.46
CA ALA A 254 -0.31 11.51 1.16
C ALA A 254 -0.11 12.69 0.20
N GLU A 255 -0.95 12.85 -0.84
CA GLU A 255 -0.77 13.91 -1.85
C GLU A 255 -1.13 15.30 -1.32
N LYS A 256 -2.35 15.48 -0.80
CA LYS A 256 -2.77 16.78 -0.25
C LYS A 256 -1.88 17.27 0.90
N PRO A 257 -1.55 16.44 1.91
CA PRO A 257 -0.65 16.88 2.99
C PRO A 257 0.75 17.24 2.52
N ASN A 258 1.30 16.55 1.51
CA ASN A 258 2.60 16.90 0.96
C ASN A 258 2.55 18.25 0.22
N GLN A 259 1.49 18.51 -0.55
CA GLN A 259 1.26 19.78 -1.22
C GLN A 259 1.07 20.92 -0.21
N GLN A 260 0.25 20.72 0.82
CA GLN A 260 0.04 21.66 1.90
C GLN A 260 1.36 21.98 2.63
N ARG A 261 2.19 20.97 2.88
CA ARG A 261 3.49 21.16 3.53
C ARG A 261 4.44 22.02 2.67
N ALA A 262 4.48 21.77 1.35
CA ALA A 262 5.28 22.60 0.45
C ALA A 262 4.73 24.04 0.34
N PHE A 263 3.40 24.21 0.35
CA PHE A 263 2.74 25.51 0.36
C PHE A 263 3.05 26.28 1.66
N LEU A 264 2.94 25.65 2.82
CA LEU A 264 3.24 26.28 4.09
C LEU A 264 4.73 26.60 4.27
N ALA A 265 5.62 25.87 3.63
CA ALA A 265 7.05 26.20 3.61
C ALA A 265 7.34 27.50 2.83
N SER A 266 6.48 27.88 1.88
CA SER A 266 6.58 29.13 1.10
C SER A 266 5.74 30.28 1.68
N HIS A 267 4.56 29.98 2.25
CA HIS A 267 3.55 31.00 2.60
C HIS A 267 3.08 30.92 4.05
N GLY A 268 3.62 29.97 4.82
CA GLY A 268 3.22 29.75 6.21
C GLY A 268 3.90 30.68 7.21
N PRO A 269 3.51 30.62 8.49
CA PRO A 269 4.07 31.47 9.56
C PRO A 269 5.55 31.15 9.88
N ASP A 270 6.10 30.06 9.38
CA ASP A 270 7.51 29.67 9.51
C ASP A 270 8.24 29.71 8.16
N ALA A 271 7.65 30.35 7.17
CA ALA A 271 8.30 30.66 5.89
C ALA A 271 9.41 31.68 6.19
N ASP A 272 10.64 31.21 6.18
CA ASP A 272 11.81 32.02 6.51
C ASP A 272 12.37 32.61 5.20
N GLU A 273 12.31 33.93 5.06
CA GLU A 273 12.87 34.63 3.90
C GLU A 273 14.41 34.48 3.86
N ASN A 274 15.02 34.04 4.94
CA ASN A 274 16.48 33.91 5.13
C ASN A 274 16.93 32.47 5.39
N ASP A 275 16.27 31.43 4.83
CA ASP A 275 16.75 30.04 4.98
C ASP A 275 18.15 29.90 4.35
N PRO A 276 19.24 29.72 5.14
CA PRO A 276 20.61 29.65 4.63
C PRO A 276 20.87 28.42 3.74
N LEU A 277 19.93 27.52 3.62
CA LEU A 277 19.99 26.35 2.73
C LEU A 277 19.40 26.62 1.34
N GLN A 278 18.88 27.82 1.09
CA GLN A 278 18.38 28.22 -0.24
C GLN A 278 19.53 28.87 -1.04
N PRO A 279 19.98 28.28 -2.16
CA PRO A 279 20.95 28.94 -3.02
C PRO A 279 20.32 30.19 -3.69
N TYR A 280 21.00 31.29 -3.59
CA TYR A 280 20.58 32.65 -3.97
C TYR A 280 20.35 32.92 -5.48
N HIS A 281 20.31 31.90 -6.36
CA HIS A 281 20.46 32.16 -7.80
C HIS A 281 19.22 32.20 -8.66
N ASP A 282 18.06 31.70 -8.20
CA ASP A 282 16.77 31.94 -8.91
C ASP A 282 15.62 31.85 -7.90
N GLN A 283 14.90 32.95 -7.71
CA GLN A 283 13.74 32.98 -6.81
C GLN A 283 12.66 31.94 -7.16
N ARG A 284 12.59 31.51 -8.44
CA ARG A 284 11.65 30.47 -8.88
C ARG A 284 12.10 29.05 -8.50
N GLU A 285 13.39 28.80 -8.46
CA GLU A 285 13.94 27.49 -8.04
C GLU A 285 14.09 27.38 -6.53
N SER A 286 14.12 28.49 -5.78
CA SER A 286 14.23 28.50 -4.32
C SER A 286 12.89 28.28 -3.61
N ASP A 287 11.75 28.68 -4.23
CA ASP A 287 10.43 28.58 -3.61
C ASP A 287 9.92 27.10 -3.54
N PRO A 288 9.68 26.55 -2.34
CA PRO A 288 9.23 25.17 -2.15
C PRO A 288 7.91 24.86 -2.87
N TRP A 289 6.97 25.80 -2.93
CA TRP A 289 5.68 25.61 -3.57
C TRP A 289 5.80 25.60 -5.10
N LEU A 290 6.59 26.49 -5.68
CA LEU A 290 6.85 26.51 -7.12
C LEU A 290 7.59 25.25 -7.56
N ARG A 291 8.59 24.79 -6.79
CA ARG A 291 9.27 23.50 -7.02
C ARG A 291 8.29 22.32 -6.98
N TYR A 292 7.36 22.31 -6.01
CA TYR A 292 6.36 21.25 -5.94
C TYR A 292 5.45 21.27 -7.18
N LYS A 293 4.98 22.45 -7.62
CA LYS A 293 4.16 22.58 -8.84
C LYS A 293 4.92 22.04 -10.06
N ALA A 294 6.16 22.44 -10.26
CA ALA A 294 7.00 21.95 -11.36
C ALA A 294 7.25 20.43 -11.31
N PHE A 295 7.50 19.89 -10.13
CA PHE A 295 7.63 18.43 -9.92
C PHE A 295 6.35 17.70 -10.33
N ARG A 296 5.18 18.16 -9.87
CA ARG A 296 3.88 17.56 -10.20
C ARG A 296 3.57 17.60 -11.69
N GLU A 297 3.96 18.65 -12.40
CA GLU A 297 3.73 18.78 -13.83
C GLU A 297 4.54 17.78 -14.68
N ARG A 298 5.74 17.43 -14.21
CA ARG A 298 6.66 16.52 -14.91
C ARG A 298 6.61 15.07 -14.42
N THR A 299 5.98 14.79 -13.28
CA THR A 299 6.01 13.48 -12.64
C THR A 299 4.61 12.88 -12.53
N SER A 300 4.44 11.66 -13.04
CA SER A 300 3.18 10.93 -13.00
C SER A 300 2.74 10.63 -11.56
N LEU A 301 1.44 10.48 -11.33
CA LEU A 301 0.93 10.14 -10.00
C LEU A 301 1.30 8.70 -9.61
N LEU A 302 1.00 7.74 -10.46
CA LEU A 302 1.12 6.31 -10.15
C LEU A 302 2.06 5.58 -11.11
N LEU A 303 1.82 5.67 -12.42
CA LEU A 303 2.60 4.95 -13.43
C LEU A 303 4.00 5.55 -13.58
N PRO A 304 5.08 4.75 -13.65
CA PRO A 304 6.43 5.26 -13.78
C PRO A 304 6.71 5.70 -15.22
N ILE A 305 6.33 6.93 -15.53
CA ILE A 305 6.54 7.53 -16.84
C ILE A 305 7.71 8.51 -16.77
N PRO A 306 8.72 8.38 -17.65
CA PRO A 306 9.83 9.34 -17.70
C PRO A 306 9.36 10.79 -17.77
N PRO A 307 9.93 11.73 -16.97
CA PRO A 307 9.52 13.12 -16.94
C PRO A 307 9.54 13.80 -18.30
N ALA A 308 10.51 13.44 -19.15
CA ALA A 308 10.61 13.95 -20.52
C ALA A 308 9.36 13.64 -21.37
N ILE A 309 8.70 12.52 -21.12
CA ILE A 309 7.47 12.12 -21.81
C ILE A 309 6.26 12.72 -21.08
N TYR A 310 6.17 12.53 -19.76
CA TYR A 310 4.99 12.90 -18.97
C TYR A 310 4.65 14.40 -19.08
N ARG A 311 5.65 15.28 -19.09
CA ARG A 311 5.43 16.75 -19.20
C ARG A 311 4.66 17.15 -20.46
N HIS A 312 4.80 16.39 -21.56
CA HIS A 312 4.15 16.68 -22.85
C HIS A 312 2.76 16.06 -22.99
N ILE A 313 2.35 15.17 -22.07
CA ILE A 313 1.03 14.53 -22.11
C ILE A 313 -0.06 15.58 -21.82
N PRO A 314 -1.13 15.64 -22.64
CA PRO A 314 -2.25 16.55 -22.40
C PRO A 314 -2.90 16.34 -21.03
N GLN A 315 -3.35 17.43 -20.40
CA GLN A 315 -3.98 17.39 -19.06
C GLN A 315 -5.21 16.47 -19.00
N VAL A 316 -5.95 16.37 -20.10
CA VAL A 316 -7.11 15.46 -20.18
C VAL A 316 -6.65 14.01 -19.97
N VAL A 317 -5.60 13.57 -20.67
CA VAL A 317 -5.06 12.22 -20.52
C VAL A 317 -4.49 11.98 -19.12
N LYS A 318 -3.77 12.97 -18.57
CA LYS A 318 -3.27 12.89 -17.18
C LYS A 318 -4.41 12.66 -16.18
N ARG A 319 -5.54 13.37 -16.36
CA ARG A 319 -6.68 13.32 -15.44
C ARG A 319 -7.62 12.13 -15.66
N THR A 320 -7.65 11.51 -16.83
CA THR A 320 -8.53 10.37 -17.14
C THR A 320 -7.77 9.06 -17.08
N VAL A 321 -6.79 8.87 -17.96
CA VAL A 321 -6.06 7.60 -18.12
C VAL A 321 -4.98 7.40 -17.07
N LEU A 322 -4.27 8.49 -16.70
CA LEU A 322 -3.15 8.43 -15.76
C LEU A 322 -3.55 8.70 -14.31
N LEU A 323 -4.85 8.76 -14.04
CA LEU A 323 -5.45 8.81 -12.69
C LEU A 323 -5.00 10.03 -11.85
N ASP A 324 -4.41 11.08 -12.46
CA ASP A 324 -4.02 12.31 -11.74
C ASP A 324 -5.23 13.23 -11.53
N TRP A 325 -6.21 12.73 -10.76
CA TRP A 325 -7.49 13.41 -10.56
C TRP A 325 -7.38 14.69 -9.72
N GLY A 326 -8.26 15.64 -9.99
CA GLY A 326 -8.32 16.91 -9.26
C GLY A 326 -8.54 16.77 -7.75
N LEU A 327 -9.18 15.67 -7.31
CA LEU A 327 -9.46 15.42 -5.89
C LEU A 327 -8.17 15.29 -5.03
N TYR A 328 -7.02 14.97 -5.64
CA TYR A 328 -5.72 14.86 -4.95
C TYR A 328 -4.98 16.20 -4.87
N ARG A 329 -5.54 17.25 -5.43
CA ARG A 329 -4.88 18.56 -5.52
C ARG A 329 -5.21 19.43 -4.33
N PHE A 330 -4.20 20.10 -3.83
CA PHE A 330 -4.32 21.22 -2.92
C PHE A 330 -4.60 22.49 -3.76
N ASP A 331 -5.67 23.20 -3.43
CA ASP A 331 -6.04 24.45 -4.09
C ASP A 331 -5.52 25.61 -3.24
N GLU A 332 -4.53 26.35 -3.77
CA GLU A 332 -3.91 27.44 -3.03
C GLU A 332 -4.88 28.58 -2.68
N VAL A 333 -5.89 28.80 -3.51
CA VAL A 333 -6.90 29.84 -3.27
C VAL A 333 -7.94 29.40 -2.24
N LYS A 334 -8.41 28.15 -2.36
CA LYS A 334 -9.48 27.59 -1.51
C LYS A 334 -8.94 27.03 -0.20
N ASP A 335 -7.88 26.22 -0.26
CA ASP A 335 -7.34 25.50 0.90
C ASP A 335 -6.23 26.30 1.63
N GLY A 336 -5.56 27.23 0.90
CA GLY A 336 -4.39 27.99 1.39
C GLY A 336 -4.65 28.84 2.65
N PRO A 337 -5.68 29.71 2.67
CA PRO A 337 -5.97 30.55 3.84
C PRO A 337 -6.24 29.73 5.10
N LYS A 338 -6.99 28.62 4.98
CA LYS A 338 -7.29 27.71 6.06
C LYS A 338 -6.03 27.03 6.58
N ALA A 339 -5.16 26.55 5.69
CA ALA A 339 -3.90 25.91 6.05
C ALA A 339 -2.97 26.86 6.81
N ILE A 340 -2.87 28.12 6.39
CA ILE A 340 -2.08 29.16 7.10
C ILE A 340 -2.64 29.43 8.48
N GLN A 341 -3.98 29.56 8.61
CA GLN A 341 -4.61 29.79 9.91
C GLN A 341 -4.38 28.64 10.88
N GLU A 342 -4.59 27.39 10.44
CA GLU A 342 -4.32 26.20 11.25
C GLU A 342 -2.85 26.12 11.71
N ALA A 343 -1.92 26.50 10.83
CA ALA A 343 -0.50 26.53 11.16
C ALA A 343 -0.17 27.61 12.21
N ARG A 344 -0.80 28.80 12.14
CA ARG A 344 -0.67 29.88 13.15
C ARG A 344 -1.21 29.44 14.50
N ASP A 345 -2.41 28.87 14.52
CA ASP A 345 -3.06 28.41 15.76
C ASP A 345 -2.23 27.30 16.44
N LYS A 346 -1.65 26.40 15.65
CA LYS A 346 -0.74 25.36 16.16
C LYS A 346 0.54 25.96 16.76
N LYS A 347 1.12 26.98 16.10
CA LYS A 347 2.32 27.68 16.60
C LYS A 347 2.04 28.37 17.93
N GLN A 348 0.89 29.04 18.06
CA GLN A 348 0.49 29.70 19.30
C GLN A 348 0.29 28.70 20.45
N ARG A 349 -0.38 27.55 20.20
CA ARG A 349 -0.56 26.51 21.22
C ARG A 349 0.75 25.87 21.70
N ASN A 350 1.76 25.81 20.85
CA ASN A 350 3.07 25.25 21.23
C ASN A 350 3.94 26.27 22.00
N GLN A 351 3.56 27.54 22.02
CA GLN A 351 4.25 28.64 22.73
C GLN A 351 3.59 28.99 24.08
N SER A 352 2.36 28.55 24.30
CA SER A 352 1.61 28.64 25.55
C SER A 352 1.84 27.40 26.43
#